data_c4cae1cc67ec784e8d8965a47e6eb019
#
_entry.id   c4cae1cc67ec784e8d8965a47e6eb019
#
_cell.length_a   1.000
_cell.length_b   1.000
_cell.length_c   1.000
_cell.angle_alpha   90.00
_cell.angle_beta   90.00
_cell.angle_gamma   90.00
#
_symmetry.space_group_name_H-M   'P 1'
#
loop_
_entity.id
_entity.type
_entity.pdbx_description
1 polymer ?
#
loop_
_entity_poly.entity_id
_entity_poly.type
_entity_poly.pdbx_seq_one_letter_code
_entity_poly.pdbx_strand_id
1 'polypeptide(L)'
;MKLHLGMRGDLRVLQHVLRAAMGTIGLHGSNLALSSGTRYLGCGTGMPQALLQDADPDRFILLDASYRAVVLRLQVLNQGGEGTLSDHISRKELKQDKIHDAIEHGAEAFYLHKQITLAILMVVLIGAVVWGSWSVYHDRQTAAATLALDAAMKAYNGRIGGAPDPADPTDVPYADEAARANDALNKFSAVASKYPSTLPGKQALYYAALCLEDLERHNQALEDLKKLASGSDKELANMALYQTAVIYARTGKPSDAAKIFRELADKHSVIVPRPLALLELGNVLRQTNPKEAAGVYQQIKKEFPDSAISEQADRGLDTIAPKS
;
A
#
# COMPACT_ATOMS: atom_id res chain seq x y z
N MET A 1 -44.68 43.39 -2.87
CA MET A 1 -45.01 42.22 -3.70
C MET A 1 -43.80 41.33 -3.69
N LYS A 2 -43.98 40.08 -3.35
CA LYS A 2 -43.01 39.07 -2.93
C LYS A 2 -41.93 38.78 -3.98
N LEU A 3 -40.67 38.66 -3.53
CA LEU A 3 -39.63 37.88 -4.22
C LEU A 3 -38.84 37.08 -3.15
N HIS A 4 -39.44 35.99 -2.76
CA HIS A 4 -38.76 34.87 -2.13
C HIS A 4 -38.76 33.74 -3.16
N LEU A 5 -37.62 33.48 -3.78
CA LEU A 5 -37.27 32.18 -4.37
C LEU A 5 -35.85 32.29 -4.96
N GLY A 6 -34.89 31.59 -4.42
CA GLY A 6 -33.61 31.43 -5.05
C GLY A 6 -32.48 30.80 -4.24
N MET A 7 -32.66 30.45 -2.94
CA MET A 7 -31.57 29.96 -2.13
C MET A 7 -31.67 28.46 -1.70
N ARG A 8 -32.53 27.66 -2.31
CA ARG A 8 -32.64 26.21 -1.99
C ARG A 8 -32.04 25.27 -3.04
N GLY A 9 -31.58 25.80 -4.18
CA GLY A 9 -30.95 25.00 -5.24
C GLY A 9 -29.47 24.69 -4.98
N ASP A 10 -28.73 25.63 -4.45
CA ASP A 10 -27.27 25.58 -4.40
C ASP A 10 -26.71 24.62 -3.34
N LEU A 11 -27.44 24.38 -2.25
CA LEU A 11 -27.00 23.45 -1.20
C LEU A 11 -27.01 21.98 -1.63
N ARG A 12 -27.89 21.58 -2.55
CA ARG A 12 -27.93 20.21 -3.06
C ARG A 12 -26.80 19.93 -4.05
N VAL A 13 -26.44 20.91 -4.86
CA VAL A 13 -25.31 20.80 -5.80
C VAL A 13 -24.00 20.72 -5.03
N LEU A 14 -23.83 21.53 -3.96
CA LEU A 14 -22.65 21.43 -3.10
C LEU A 14 -22.53 20.09 -2.36
N GLN A 15 -23.65 19.51 -1.92
CA GLN A 15 -23.64 18.18 -1.30
C GLN A 15 -23.29 17.05 -2.29
N HIS A 16 -23.70 17.17 -3.54
CA HIS A 16 -23.31 16.20 -4.58
C HIS A 16 -21.84 16.31 -4.98
N VAL A 17 -21.30 17.50 -5.07
CA VAL A 17 -19.88 17.75 -5.36
C VAL A 17 -18.99 17.28 -4.21
N LEU A 18 -19.38 17.52 -2.95
CA LEU A 18 -18.67 17.02 -1.77
C LEU A 18 -18.72 15.50 -1.65
N ARG A 19 -19.83 14.84 -2.00
CA ARG A 19 -19.90 13.37 -2.05
C ARG A 19 -19.05 12.77 -3.17
N ALA A 20 -18.97 13.41 -4.31
CA ALA A 20 -18.09 12.98 -5.40
C ALA A 20 -16.61 13.13 -5.03
N ALA A 21 -16.24 14.21 -4.32
CA ALA A 21 -14.87 14.44 -3.87
C ALA A 21 -14.43 13.48 -2.74
N MET A 22 -15.35 13.06 -1.85
CA MET A 22 -15.05 12.07 -0.81
C MET A 22 -15.02 10.61 -1.32
N GLY A 23 -15.61 10.33 -2.47
CA GLY A 23 -15.59 8.99 -3.09
C GLY A 23 -14.25 8.63 -3.75
N THR A 24 -13.33 9.56 -3.92
CA THR A 24 -12.02 9.35 -4.55
C THR A 24 -10.87 9.11 -3.57
N ILE A 25 -11.12 9.22 -2.26
CA ILE A 25 -10.15 8.81 -1.24
C ILE A 25 -10.54 7.40 -0.79
N GLY A 26 -9.96 6.40 -1.45
CA GLY A 26 -10.17 4.99 -1.15
C GLY A 26 -9.70 4.63 0.25
N LEU A 27 -10.64 4.53 1.18
CA LEU A 27 -10.44 3.80 2.43
C LEU A 27 -10.94 2.37 2.23
N HIS A 28 -10.03 1.47 2.02
CA HIS A 28 -10.24 0.03 2.14
C HIS A 28 -10.51 -0.31 3.60
N GLY A 29 -11.68 -0.81 3.89
CA GLY A 29 -12.04 -1.23 5.25
C GLY A 29 -13.36 -1.99 5.28
N SER A 30 -13.25 -3.32 5.25
CA SER A 30 -14.10 -4.35 5.87
C SER A 30 -15.60 -4.11 6.03
N ASN A 31 -16.34 -5.06 5.46
CA ASN A 31 -17.74 -5.42 5.69
C ASN A 31 -18.25 -5.21 7.12
N LEU A 32 -19.27 -4.39 7.26
CA LEU A 32 -20.19 -4.45 8.39
C LEU A 32 -21.62 -4.47 7.85
N ALA A 33 -22.26 -5.61 8.01
CA ALA A 33 -23.66 -5.83 7.76
C ALA A 33 -24.52 -4.92 8.67
N LEU A 34 -25.31 -4.05 8.07
CA LEU A 34 -26.35 -3.29 8.76
C LEU A 34 -27.65 -4.08 8.74
N SER A 35 -27.95 -4.71 9.88
CA SER A 35 -29.29 -5.15 10.23
C SER A 35 -30.09 -3.94 10.69
N SER A 36 -31.20 -3.71 10.02
CA SER A 36 -32.21 -2.73 10.33
C SER A 36 -32.93 -3.05 11.66
N GLY A 37 -32.96 -2.08 12.57
CA GLY A 37 -33.75 -2.19 13.81
C GLY A 37 -33.77 -0.89 14.56
N THR A 38 -34.77 -0.09 14.28
CA THR A 38 -35.18 1.13 14.98
C THR A 38 -35.48 0.85 16.46
N ARG A 39 -34.95 1.69 17.37
CA ARG A 39 -35.71 2.23 18.55
C ARG A 39 -34.88 3.32 19.25
N TYR A 40 -35.53 4.46 19.41
CA TYR A 40 -35.15 5.56 20.30
C TYR A 40 -35.25 5.13 21.77
N LEU A 41 -34.33 5.59 22.63
CA LEU A 41 -34.56 6.28 23.88
C LEU A 41 -33.29 6.38 24.73
N GLY A 42 -33.05 7.54 25.32
CA GLY A 42 -32.40 7.66 26.62
C GLY A 42 -31.01 8.27 26.65
N CYS A 43 -30.94 9.53 27.01
CA CYS A 43 -29.79 10.20 27.61
C CYS A 43 -29.15 9.35 28.72
N GLY A 44 -27.84 9.11 28.64
CA GLY A 44 -27.10 8.43 29.70
C GLY A 44 -25.59 8.56 29.43
N THR A 45 -24.95 9.42 30.21
CA THR A 45 -23.51 9.58 30.33
C THR A 45 -22.85 8.29 30.77
N GLY A 46 -22.02 7.70 29.91
CA GLY A 46 -21.20 6.53 30.26
C GLY A 46 -20.48 5.94 29.04
N MET A 47 -19.31 6.46 28.70
CA MET A 47 -18.40 5.76 27.79
C MET A 47 -17.83 4.52 28.48
N PRO A 48 -17.79 3.36 27.80
CA PRO A 48 -17.11 2.18 28.33
C PRO A 48 -15.58 2.40 28.28
N GLN A 49 -14.95 2.23 29.45
CA GLN A 49 -13.50 2.36 29.68
C GLN A 49 -12.62 1.32 28.96
N ALA A 50 -13.17 0.44 28.13
CA ALA A 50 -12.46 -0.67 27.51
C ALA A 50 -11.82 -0.37 26.13
N LEU A 51 -11.94 0.86 25.61
CA LEU A 51 -11.38 1.25 24.29
C LEU A 51 -10.21 2.24 24.37
N LEU A 52 -9.64 2.47 25.56
CA LEU A 52 -8.58 3.46 25.79
C LEU A 52 -7.19 2.83 26.00
N GLN A 53 -7.02 1.54 25.79
CA GLN A 53 -5.76 0.87 26.15
C GLN A 53 -4.75 0.66 25.00
N ASP A 54 -5.12 0.98 23.73
CA ASP A 54 -4.21 0.81 22.57
C ASP A 54 -4.14 2.02 21.63
N ALA A 55 -4.38 3.24 22.12
CA ALA A 55 -4.24 4.45 21.33
C ALA A 55 -2.91 5.14 21.60
N ASP A 56 -2.03 5.12 20.61
CA ASP A 56 -0.75 5.82 20.55
C ASP A 56 -0.95 7.33 20.90
N PRO A 57 -0.38 7.85 21.99
CA PRO A 57 -0.60 9.22 22.46
C PRO A 57 -0.13 10.29 21.47
N ASP A 58 0.84 9.99 20.60
CA ASP A 58 1.41 10.97 19.67
C ASP A 58 0.49 11.27 18.47
N ARG A 59 -0.45 10.40 18.13
CA ARG A 59 -1.45 10.68 17.09
C ARG A 59 -2.57 11.61 17.53
N PHE A 60 -2.88 11.65 18.83
CA PHE A 60 -3.91 12.55 19.36
C PHE A 60 -3.43 14.00 19.47
N ILE A 61 -2.15 14.22 19.69
CA ILE A 61 -1.57 15.58 19.83
C ILE A 61 -1.61 16.33 18.51
N LEU A 62 -1.42 15.67 17.36
CA LEU A 62 -1.46 16.30 16.04
C LEU A 62 -2.88 16.69 15.58
N LEU A 63 -3.89 15.92 15.99
CA LEU A 63 -5.31 16.24 15.70
C LEU A 63 -5.83 17.40 16.58
N ASP A 64 -5.42 17.46 17.85
CA ASP A 64 -5.80 18.53 18.78
C ASP A 64 -5.16 19.88 18.40
N ALA A 65 -3.90 19.87 17.94
CA ALA A 65 -3.25 21.09 17.47
C ALA A 65 -3.90 21.68 16.22
N SER A 66 -4.34 20.85 15.28
CA SER A 66 -5.04 21.29 14.07
C SER A 66 -6.44 21.80 14.38
N TYR A 67 -7.14 21.15 15.29
CA TYR A 67 -8.49 21.57 15.71
C TYR A 67 -8.47 22.88 16.51
N ARG A 68 -7.49 23.03 17.42
CA ARG A 68 -7.30 24.29 18.18
C ARG A 68 -6.93 25.45 17.28
N ALA A 69 -6.10 25.23 16.24
CA ALA A 69 -5.76 26.27 15.27
C ALA A 69 -6.99 26.74 14.46
N VAL A 70 -7.88 25.83 14.10
CA VAL A 70 -9.13 26.16 13.38
C VAL A 70 -10.12 26.88 14.30
N VAL A 71 -10.28 26.41 15.55
CA VAL A 71 -11.17 27.05 16.53
C VAL A 71 -10.68 28.43 16.95
N LEU A 72 -9.37 28.61 17.19
CA LEU A 72 -8.77 29.93 17.45
C LEU A 72 -8.93 30.89 16.27
N ARG A 73 -8.80 30.40 15.03
CA ARG A 73 -8.98 31.22 13.84
C ARG A 73 -10.44 31.64 13.64
N LEU A 74 -11.40 30.79 14.02
CA LEU A 74 -12.83 31.12 14.03
C LEU A 74 -13.17 32.08 15.18
N GLN A 75 -12.54 31.97 16.36
CA GLN A 75 -12.75 32.92 17.47
C GLN A 75 -12.17 34.30 17.17
N VAL A 76 -11.01 34.38 16.51
CA VAL A 76 -10.43 35.67 16.10
C VAL A 76 -11.31 36.34 15.04
N LEU A 77 -11.96 35.58 14.16
CA LEU A 77 -12.92 36.12 13.18
C LEU A 77 -14.22 36.59 13.84
N ASN A 78 -14.59 36.04 15.00
CA ASN A 78 -15.81 36.42 15.71
C ASN A 78 -15.59 37.59 16.71
N GLN A 79 -14.36 37.92 17.08
CA GLN A 79 -14.05 39.07 17.96
C GLN A 79 -13.77 40.36 17.20
N GLY A 80 -13.76 40.35 15.85
CA GLY A 80 -13.59 41.53 15.00
C GLY A 80 -14.89 42.32 14.71
N GLY A 81 -16.00 42.03 15.40
CA GLY A 81 -17.34 42.53 15.05
C GLY A 81 -17.95 43.62 15.94
N GLU A 82 -17.18 44.33 16.78
CA GLU A 82 -17.69 45.55 17.45
C GLU A 82 -16.85 46.75 17.07
N GLY A 83 -16.81 47.06 15.78
CA GLY A 83 -16.33 48.32 15.23
C GLY A 83 -17.49 49.06 14.62
N THR A 84 -17.93 50.12 15.33
CA THR A 84 -18.80 51.25 14.95
C THR A 84 -19.36 51.21 13.52
N LEU A 85 -20.65 51.00 13.41
CA LEU A 85 -21.51 51.23 12.25
C LEU A 85 -21.52 52.73 11.86
N SER A 86 -20.50 53.22 11.23
CA SER A 86 -20.51 54.51 10.48
C SER A 86 -19.38 54.65 9.48
N ASP A 87 -18.95 53.58 8.83
CA ASP A 87 -18.20 53.74 7.59
C ASP A 87 -19.17 53.58 6.42
N HIS A 88 -19.53 54.74 5.83
CA HIS A 88 -20.24 54.82 4.56
C HIS A 88 -19.38 54.10 3.50
N ILE A 89 -19.59 52.81 3.30
CA ILE A 89 -19.06 52.11 2.15
C ILE A 89 -19.60 52.79 0.92
N SER A 90 -18.74 53.54 0.23
CA SER A 90 -19.07 54.31 -0.97
C SER A 90 -19.68 53.36 -2.01
N ARG A 91 -20.79 53.73 -2.64
CA ARG A 91 -21.37 52.99 -3.77
C ARG A 91 -20.37 52.73 -4.91
N LYS A 92 -19.21 53.39 -4.89
CA LYS A 92 -18.13 53.23 -5.84
C LYS A 92 -17.19 52.06 -5.47
N GLU A 93 -17.06 51.73 -4.17
CA GLU A 93 -16.28 50.58 -3.70
C GLU A 93 -17.04 49.25 -3.86
N LEU A 94 -18.36 49.29 -3.73
CA LEU A 94 -19.23 48.15 -4.04
C LEU A 94 -19.28 47.77 -5.53
N LYS A 95 -18.87 48.69 -6.42
CA LYS A 95 -18.77 48.45 -7.88
C LYS A 95 -17.41 47.90 -8.30
N GLN A 96 -16.40 47.96 -7.47
CA GLN A 96 -15.08 47.37 -7.71
C GLN A 96 -14.96 46.01 -7.01
N ASP A 97 -15.92 45.15 -7.27
CA ASP A 97 -15.81 43.78 -6.85
C ASP A 97 -14.74 43.11 -7.73
N LYS A 98 -13.54 42.92 -7.16
CA LYS A 98 -12.38 42.29 -7.84
C LYS A 98 -12.73 40.96 -8.50
N ILE A 99 -13.82 40.34 -8.03
CA ILE A 99 -14.36 39.11 -8.60
C ILE A 99 -15.11 39.42 -9.90
N HIS A 100 -15.85 40.54 -9.95
CA HIS A 100 -16.58 40.95 -11.15
C HIS A 100 -15.63 41.38 -12.27
N ASP A 101 -14.60 42.14 -11.94
CA ASP A 101 -13.54 42.55 -12.88
C ASP A 101 -12.77 41.32 -13.40
N ALA A 102 -12.48 40.35 -12.53
CA ALA A 102 -11.80 39.10 -12.92
C ALA A 102 -12.67 38.21 -13.84
N ILE A 103 -13.99 38.20 -13.63
CA ILE A 103 -14.94 37.49 -14.49
C ILE A 103 -15.10 38.20 -15.82
N GLU A 104 -15.19 39.51 -15.81
CA GLU A 104 -15.37 40.34 -17.02
C GLU A 104 -14.12 40.29 -17.91
N HIS A 105 -12.92 40.45 -17.34
CA HIS A 105 -11.65 40.26 -18.06
C HIS A 105 -11.41 38.80 -18.51
N GLY A 106 -11.86 37.82 -17.72
CA GLY A 106 -11.84 36.44 -18.12
C GLY A 106 -12.78 36.15 -19.30
N ALA A 107 -13.96 36.76 -19.32
CA ALA A 107 -14.91 36.60 -20.39
C ALA A 107 -14.44 37.29 -21.70
N GLU A 108 -13.86 38.47 -21.61
CA GLU A 108 -13.29 39.16 -22.79
C GLU A 108 -12.11 38.36 -23.39
N ALA A 109 -11.20 37.86 -22.57
CA ALA A 109 -10.08 37.01 -23.02
C ALA A 109 -10.60 35.70 -23.65
N PHE A 110 -11.69 35.16 -23.13
CA PHE A 110 -12.36 33.98 -23.70
C PHE A 110 -12.94 34.25 -25.09
N TYR A 111 -13.61 35.38 -25.27
CA TYR A 111 -14.19 35.77 -26.58
C TYR A 111 -13.13 36.11 -27.63
N LEU A 112 -12.04 36.76 -27.25
CA LEU A 112 -10.92 37.10 -28.14
C LEU A 112 -10.17 35.84 -28.62
N HIS A 113 -10.04 34.83 -27.78
CA HIS A 113 -9.28 33.61 -28.06
C HIS A 113 -10.16 32.34 -28.05
N LYS A 114 -11.45 32.44 -28.35
CA LYS A 114 -12.44 31.35 -28.24
C LYS A 114 -11.99 30.05 -28.93
N GLN A 115 -11.28 30.15 -30.04
CA GLN A 115 -10.80 28.94 -30.76
C GLN A 115 -9.68 28.24 -29.98
N ILE A 116 -8.76 28.97 -29.37
CA ILE A 116 -7.65 28.44 -28.58
C ILE A 116 -8.19 27.86 -27.28
N THR A 117 -9.11 28.59 -26.61
CA THR A 117 -9.72 28.12 -25.36
C THR A 117 -10.56 26.86 -25.58
N LEU A 118 -11.32 26.80 -26.68
CA LEU A 118 -12.06 25.60 -27.05
C LEU A 118 -11.12 24.42 -27.36
N ALA A 119 -10.01 24.70 -28.06
CA ALA A 119 -9.01 23.65 -28.35
C ALA A 119 -8.37 23.12 -27.06
N ILE A 120 -8.01 23.98 -26.11
CA ILE A 120 -7.48 23.57 -24.80
C ILE A 120 -8.51 22.73 -24.04
N LEU A 121 -9.78 23.17 -24.01
CA LEU A 121 -10.86 22.44 -23.34
C LEU A 121 -11.05 21.05 -23.95
N MET A 122 -11.01 20.94 -25.27
CA MET A 122 -11.10 19.66 -25.97
C MET A 122 -9.92 18.75 -25.65
N VAL A 123 -8.70 19.27 -25.59
CA VAL A 123 -7.50 18.49 -25.21
C VAL A 123 -7.62 17.97 -23.78
N VAL A 124 -8.07 18.82 -22.85
CA VAL A 124 -8.30 18.41 -21.45
C VAL A 124 -9.38 17.33 -21.37
N LEU A 125 -10.49 17.49 -22.10
CA LEU A 125 -11.58 16.52 -22.13
C LEU A 125 -11.12 15.16 -22.70
N ILE A 126 -10.40 15.18 -23.81
CA ILE A 126 -9.83 13.97 -24.42
C ILE A 126 -8.85 13.31 -23.44
N GLY A 127 -7.98 14.10 -22.81
CA GLY A 127 -7.05 13.62 -21.77
C GLY A 127 -7.77 12.94 -20.60
N ALA A 128 -8.86 13.56 -20.12
CA ALA A 128 -9.67 12.98 -19.03
C ALA A 128 -10.37 11.67 -19.44
N VAL A 129 -10.89 11.59 -20.67
CA VAL A 129 -11.52 10.36 -21.19
C VAL A 129 -10.47 9.24 -21.36
N VAL A 130 -9.31 9.56 -21.93
CA VAL A 130 -8.21 8.58 -22.09
C VAL A 130 -7.73 8.08 -20.73
N TRP A 131 -7.49 9.00 -19.79
CA TRP A 131 -7.09 8.67 -18.42
C TRP A 131 -8.14 7.79 -17.70
N GLY A 132 -9.41 8.19 -17.75
CA GLY A 132 -10.49 7.43 -17.13
C GLY A 132 -10.64 6.03 -17.72
N SER A 133 -10.59 5.91 -19.04
CA SER A 133 -10.66 4.61 -19.73
C SER A 133 -9.49 3.71 -19.38
N TRP A 134 -8.29 4.30 -19.31
CA TRP A 134 -7.08 3.56 -18.94
C TRP A 134 -7.12 3.10 -17.48
N SER A 135 -7.60 3.94 -16.55
CA SER A 135 -7.77 3.60 -15.14
C SER A 135 -8.73 2.41 -14.97
N VAL A 136 -9.93 2.49 -15.57
CA VAL A 136 -10.92 1.41 -15.51
C VAL A 136 -10.39 0.10 -16.11
N TYR A 137 -9.66 0.18 -17.22
CA TYR A 137 -9.02 -0.98 -17.82
C TYR A 137 -7.99 -1.62 -16.88
N HIS A 138 -7.12 -0.78 -16.29
CA HIS A 138 -6.09 -1.23 -15.35
C HIS A 138 -6.69 -1.88 -14.09
N ASP A 139 -7.76 -1.30 -13.54
CA ASP A 139 -8.45 -1.83 -12.36
C ASP A 139 -9.09 -3.19 -12.65
N ARG A 140 -9.71 -3.35 -13.82
CA ARG A 140 -10.27 -4.65 -14.27
C ARG A 140 -9.18 -5.71 -14.45
N GLN A 141 -8.05 -5.33 -15.03
CA GLN A 141 -6.89 -6.22 -15.19
C GLN A 141 -6.35 -6.66 -13.83
N THR A 142 -6.21 -5.74 -12.88
CA THR A 142 -5.73 -6.03 -11.53
C THR A 142 -6.69 -6.95 -10.78
N ALA A 143 -8.01 -6.69 -10.85
CA ALA A 143 -9.01 -7.55 -10.23
C ALA A 143 -9.00 -8.98 -10.81
N ALA A 144 -8.93 -9.11 -12.13
CA ALA A 144 -8.82 -10.41 -12.79
C ALA A 144 -7.53 -11.15 -12.43
N ALA A 145 -6.40 -10.41 -12.33
CA ALA A 145 -5.12 -10.96 -11.92
C ALA A 145 -5.14 -11.45 -10.47
N THR A 146 -5.81 -10.72 -9.55
CA THR A 146 -5.97 -11.13 -8.15
C THR A 146 -6.75 -12.45 -8.04
N LEU A 147 -7.88 -12.57 -8.72
CA LEU A 147 -8.66 -13.83 -8.72
C LEU A 147 -7.85 -15.01 -9.29
N ALA A 148 -7.08 -14.77 -10.34
CA ALA A 148 -6.22 -15.80 -10.91
C ALA A 148 -5.05 -16.17 -9.98
N LEU A 149 -4.48 -15.19 -9.28
CA LEU A 149 -3.44 -15.39 -8.26
C LEU A 149 -3.99 -16.24 -7.09
N ASP A 150 -5.20 -15.93 -6.61
CA ASP A 150 -5.84 -16.70 -5.53
C ASP A 150 -6.04 -18.17 -5.92
N ALA A 151 -6.43 -18.42 -7.17
CA ALA A 151 -6.55 -19.78 -7.69
C ALA A 151 -5.19 -20.52 -7.76
N ALA A 152 -4.11 -19.81 -8.10
CA ALA A 152 -2.76 -20.35 -8.10
C ALA A 152 -2.26 -20.60 -6.66
N MET A 153 -2.57 -19.68 -5.72
CA MET A 153 -2.25 -19.86 -4.30
C MET A 153 -2.95 -21.06 -3.66
N LYS A 154 -4.19 -21.36 -4.07
CA LYS A 154 -4.88 -22.58 -3.65
C LYS A 154 -4.10 -23.85 -4.08
N ALA A 155 -3.59 -23.88 -5.30
CA ALA A 155 -2.76 -24.99 -5.77
C ALA A 155 -1.44 -25.09 -4.98
N TYR A 156 -0.78 -23.97 -4.73
CA TYR A 156 0.46 -23.91 -3.97
C TYR A 156 0.32 -24.43 -2.53
N ASN A 157 -0.81 -24.08 -1.88
CA ASN A 157 -1.14 -24.53 -0.53
C ASN A 157 -1.91 -25.86 -0.50
N GLY A 158 -2.06 -26.54 -1.64
CA GLY A 158 -2.79 -27.79 -1.74
C GLY A 158 -2.19 -28.90 -0.89
N ARG A 159 -3.07 -29.77 -0.37
CA ARG A 159 -2.66 -30.90 0.49
C ARG A 159 -1.94 -31.96 -0.32
N ILE A 160 -0.99 -32.64 0.32
CA ILE A 160 -0.28 -33.76 -0.25
C ILE A 160 -0.80 -35.02 0.43
N GLY A 161 -1.24 -36.01 -0.39
CA GLY A 161 -1.77 -37.30 0.10
C GLY A 161 -3.11 -37.18 0.82
N GLY A 162 -3.66 -38.36 1.16
CA GLY A 162 -4.96 -38.45 1.83
C GLY A 162 -6.14 -38.59 0.86
N ALA A 163 -7.33 -38.80 1.43
CA ALA A 163 -8.58 -38.80 0.67
C ALA A 163 -9.06 -37.37 0.42
N PRO A 164 -9.79 -37.11 -0.71
CA PRO A 164 -10.48 -35.86 -0.92
C PRO A 164 -11.38 -35.50 0.26
N ASP A 165 -11.48 -34.20 0.57
CA ASP A 165 -12.36 -33.74 1.64
C ASP A 165 -13.82 -33.86 1.15
N PRO A 166 -14.69 -34.61 1.84
CA PRO A 166 -16.10 -34.68 1.48
C PRO A 166 -16.82 -33.33 1.56
N ALA A 167 -16.30 -32.40 2.36
CA ALA A 167 -16.87 -31.06 2.54
C ALA A 167 -16.43 -30.09 1.41
N ASP A 168 -15.28 -30.36 0.77
CA ASP A 168 -14.79 -29.58 -0.38
C ASP A 168 -14.39 -30.52 -1.53
N PRO A 169 -15.30 -30.86 -2.43
CA PRO A 169 -15.00 -31.73 -3.57
C PRO A 169 -13.95 -31.17 -4.54
N THR A 170 -13.60 -29.87 -4.42
CA THR A 170 -12.58 -29.22 -5.25
C THR A 170 -11.17 -29.36 -4.67
N ASP A 171 -11.05 -29.78 -3.40
CA ASP A 171 -9.78 -30.01 -2.72
C ASP A 171 -9.30 -31.44 -3.02
N VAL A 172 -8.77 -31.64 -4.22
CA VAL A 172 -8.13 -32.90 -4.62
C VAL A 172 -6.68 -32.89 -4.15
N PRO A 173 -6.28 -33.81 -3.24
CA PRO A 173 -4.90 -33.86 -2.75
C PRO A 173 -3.93 -34.25 -3.88
N TYR A 174 -2.74 -33.64 -3.85
CA TYR A 174 -1.66 -33.99 -4.77
C TYR A 174 -0.98 -35.29 -4.36
N ALA A 175 -0.46 -36.04 -5.34
CA ALA A 175 0.25 -37.28 -5.10
C ALA A 175 1.53 -37.05 -4.28
N ASP A 176 2.27 -36.01 -4.62
CA ASP A 176 3.53 -35.62 -4.01
C ASP A 176 3.78 -34.12 -4.10
N GLU A 177 4.87 -33.66 -3.51
CA GLU A 177 5.27 -32.24 -3.51
C GLU A 177 5.61 -31.73 -4.92
N ALA A 178 6.23 -32.55 -5.74
CA ALA A 178 6.60 -32.19 -7.11
C ALA A 178 5.35 -31.97 -7.99
N ALA A 179 4.32 -32.81 -7.83
CA ALA A 179 3.05 -32.65 -8.52
C ALA A 179 2.37 -31.33 -8.12
N ARG A 180 2.34 -31.03 -6.84
CA ARG A 180 1.82 -29.75 -6.30
C ARG A 180 2.61 -28.56 -6.85
N ALA A 181 3.93 -28.59 -6.75
CA ALA A 181 4.80 -27.51 -7.22
C ALA A 181 4.67 -27.29 -8.73
N ASN A 182 4.54 -28.35 -9.56
CA ASN A 182 4.35 -28.22 -10.99
C ASN A 182 2.98 -27.60 -11.35
N ASP A 183 1.89 -28.00 -10.69
CA ASP A 183 0.57 -27.41 -10.94
C ASP A 183 0.54 -25.93 -10.53
N ALA A 184 1.09 -25.61 -9.35
CA ALA A 184 1.23 -24.24 -8.88
C ALA A 184 2.09 -23.40 -9.84
N LEU A 185 3.25 -23.91 -10.28
CA LEU A 185 4.13 -23.25 -11.26
C LEU A 185 3.38 -22.92 -12.55
N ASN A 186 2.62 -23.86 -13.09
CA ASN A 186 1.86 -23.63 -14.32
C ASN A 186 0.82 -22.51 -14.15
N LYS A 187 0.10 -22.51 -13.03
CA LYS A 187 -0.90 -21.50 -12.71
C LYS A 187 -0.26 -20.13 -12.49
N PHE A 188 0.79 -20.04 -11.68
CA PHE A 188 1.50 -18.78 -11.44
C PHE A 188 2.13 -18.21 -12.73
N SER A 189 2.74 -19.07 -13.55
CA SER A 189 3.33 -18.66 -14.83
C SER A 189 2.27 -18.13 -15.80
N ALA A 190 1.07 -18.73 -15.82
CA ALA A 190 -0.04 -18.23 -16.61
C ALA A 190 -0.51 -16.84 -16.14
N VAL A 191 -0.60 -16.61 -14.82
CA VAL A 191 -0.95 -15.30 -14.24
C VAL A 191 0.13 -14.26 -14.56
N ALA A 192 1.40 -14.58 -14.33
CA ALA A 192 2.53 -13.70 -14.59
C ALA A 192 2.60 -13.28 -16.08
N SER A 193 2.36 -14.23 -16.99
CA SER A 193 2.38 -13.98 -18.43
C SER A 193 1.19 -13.16 -18.91
N LYS A 194 0.01 -13.38 -18.34
CA LYS A 194 -1.23 -12.68 -18.73
C LYS A 194 -1.31 -11.27 -18.17
N TYR A 195 -0.76 -11.03 -16.97
CA TYR A 195 -0.88 -9.77 -16.23
C TYR A 195 0.47 -9.18 -15.77
N PRO A 196 1.49 -9.07 -16.65
CA PRO A 196 2.87 -8.76 -16.24
C PRO A 196 3.05 -7.37 -15.60
N SER A 197 2.17 -6.42 -15.92
CA SER A 197 2.24 -5.04 -15.43
C SER A 197 1.51 -4.85 -14.10
N THR A 198 0.67 -5.79 -13.67
CA THR A 198 -0.08 -5.69 -12.41
C THR A 198 0.74 -6.21 -11.23
N LEU A 199 0.44 -5.71 -10.03
CA LEU A 199 1.10 -6.22 -8.82
C LEU A 199 0.83 -7.73 -8.60
N PRO A 200 -0.42 -8.25 -8.71
CA PRO A 200 -0.66 -9.69 -8.62
C PRO A 200 0.10 -10.52 -9.67
N GLY A 201 0.28 -10.00 -10.89
CA GLY A 201 1.07 -10.68 -11.92
C GLY A 201 2.55 -10.78 -11.57
N LYS A 202 3.12 -9.72 -10.99
CA LYS A 202 4.51 -9.71 -10.48
C LYS A 202 4.66 -10.63 -9.26
N GLN A 203 3.67 -10.65 -8.36
CA GLN A 203 3.64 -11.60 -7.23
C GLN A 203 3.57 -13.04 -7.75
N ALA A 204 2.76 -13.31 -8.78
CA ALA A 204 2.72 -14.63 -9.40
C ALA A 204 4.09 -15.04 -9.96
N LEU A 205 4.85 -14.14 -10.58
CA LEU A 205 6.20 -14.43 -11.04
C LEU A 205 7.15 -14.78 -9.88
N TYR A 206 7.00 -14.11 -8.73
CA TYR A 206 7.76 -14.45 -7.53
C TYR A 206 7.43 -15.86 -7.02
N TYR A 207 6.13 -16.20 -6.90
CA TYR A 207 5.72 -17.54 -6.47
C TYR A 207 6.07 -18.64 -7.48
N ALA A 208 6.06 -18.32 -8.80
CA ALA A 208 6.58 -19.23 -9.80
C ALA A 208 8.06 -19.54 -9.59
N ALA A 209 8.87 -18.54 -9.22
CA ALA A 209 10.27 -18.74 -8.89
C ALA A 209 10.45 -19.61 -7.63
N LEU A 210 9.58 -19.51 -6.61
CA LEU A 210 9.60 -20.39 -5.45
C LEU A 210 9.25 -21.83 -5.85
N CYS A 211 8.23 -22.05 -6.68
CA CYS A 211 7.90 -23.37 -7.21
C CYS A 211 9.05 -23.97 -8.04
N LEU A 212 9.77 -23.15 -8.81
CA LEU A 212 10.95 -23.60 -9.54
C LEU A 212 12.07 -24.03 -8.58
N GLU A 213 12.21 -23.37 -7.45
CA GLU A 213 13.16 -23.74 -6.41
C GLU A 213 12.77 -25.07 -5.75
N ASP A 214 11.50 -25.26 -5.41
CA ASP A 214 10.98 -26.52 -4.87
C ASP A 214 11.22 -27.70 -5.83
N LEU A 215 11.26 -27.42 -7.14
CA LEU A 215 11.57 -28.38 -8.20
C LEU A 215 13.08 -28.48 -8.53
N GLU A 216 13.95 -27.86 -7.72
CA GLU A 216 15.41 -27.80 -7.92
C GLU A 216 15.84 -27.13 -9.27
N ARG A 217 14.95 -26.38 -9.91
CA ARG A 217 15.19 -25.68 -11.17
C ARG A 217 15.79 -24.30 -10.93
N HIS A 218 16.87 -24.23 -10.14
CA HIS A 218 17.48 -23.00 -9.63
C HIS A 218 17.82 -21.95 -10.70
N ASN A 219 18.33 -22.37 -11.88
CA ASN A 219 18.69 -21.42 -12.92
C ASN A 219 17.47 -20.63 -13.45
N GLN A 220 16.34 -21.31 -13.62
CA GLN A 220 15.10 -20.68 -14.08
C GLN A 220 14.52 -19.79 -12.99
N ALA A 221 14.55 -20.21 -11.73
CA ALA A 221 14.15 -19.38 -10.59
C ALA A 221 14.97 -18.07 -10.55
N LEU A 222 16.29 -18.14 -10.72
CA LEU A 222 17.16 -16.97 -10.73
C LEU A 222 16.87 -16.02 -11.91
N GLU A 223 16.49 -16.53 -13.09
CA GLU A 223 16.08 -15.70 -14.22
C GLU A 223 14.79 -14.91 -13.91
N ASP A 224 13.79 -15.55 -13.31
CA ASP A 224 12.54 -14.89 -12.97
C ASP A 224 12.72 -13.89 -11.82
N LEU A 225 13.49 -14.25 -10.79
CA LEU A 225 13.85 -13.34 -9.70
C LEU A 225 14.66 -12.13 -10.20
N LYS A 226 15.55 -12.30 -11.17
CA LYS A 226 16.30 -11.20 -11.80
C LYS A 226 15.37 -10.19 -12.48
N LYS A 227 14.31 -10.65 -13.16
CA LYS A 227 13.30 -9.75 -13.77
C LYS A 227 12.62 -8.90 -12.70
N LEU A 228 12.27 -9.51 -11.55
CA LEU A 228 11.65 -8.82 -10.42
C LEU A 228 12.61 -7.84 -9.73
N ALA A 229 13.86 -8.25 -9.51
CA ALA A 229 14.89 -7.43 -8.87
C ALA A 229 15.21 -6.15 -9.66
N SER A 230 15.06 -6.20 -11.00
CA SER A 230 15.22 -5.01 -11.88
C SER A 230 13.94 -4.18 -12.03
N GLY A 231 12.83 -4.59 -11.41
CA GLY A 231 11.55 -3.91 -11.48
C GLY A 231 11.48 -2.60 -10.69
N SER A 232 10.42 -1.83 -10.95
CA SER A 232 10.19 -0.53 -10.29
C SER A 232 9.63 -0.65 -8.86
N ASP A 233 9.09 -1.79 -8.49
CA ASP A 233 8.55 -2.06 -7.14
C ASP A 233 9.71 -2.46 -6.22
N LYS A 234 10.07 -1.55 -5.32
CA LYS A 234 11.24 -1.71 -4.43
C LYS A 234 11.08 -2.88 -3.45
N GLU A 235 9.89 -3.08 -2.91
CA GLU A 235 9.67 -4.14 -1.93
C GLU A 235 9.72 -5.52 -2.60
N LEU A 236 9.09 -5.66 -3.76
CA LEU A 236 9.14 -6.90 -4.53
C LEU A 236 10.56 -7.17 -5.06
N ALA A 237 11.31 -6.14 -5.45
CA ALA A 237 12.71 -6.27 -5.84
C ALA A 237 13.58 -6.75 -4.66
N ASN A 238 13.36 -6.25 -3.44
CA ASN A 238 14.07 -6.70 -2.25
C ASN A 238 13.72 -8.15 -1.89
N MET A 239 12.45 -8.56 -2.02
CA MET A 239 12.04 -9.96 -1.88
C MET A 239 12.76 -10.86 -2.89
N ALA A 240 12.82 -10.45 -4.15
CA ALA A 240 13.51 -11.20 -5.20
C ALA A 240 15.02 -11.31 -4.96
N LEU A 241 15.66 -10.23 -4.49
CA LEU A 241 17.06 -10.25 -4.09
C LEU A 241 17.29 -11.19 -2.90
N TYR A 242 16.41 -11.14 -1.89
CA TYR A 242 16.49 -12.04 -0.73
C TYR A 242 16.44 -13.51 -1.18
N GLN A 243 15.46 -13.87 -2.00
CA GLN A 243 15.35 -15.24 -2.49
C GLN A 243 16.53 -15.64 -3.40
N THR A 244 17.05 -14.71 -4.20
CA THR A 244 18.28 -14.94 -4.98
C THR A 244 19.46 -15.27 -4.08
N ALA A 245 19.61 -14.57 -2.96
CA ALA A 245 20.68 -14.85 -2.00
C ALA A 245 20.50 -16.21 -1.30
N VAL A 246 19.26 -16.59 -0.96
CA VAL A 246 18.93 -17.91 -0.43
C VAL A 246 19.35 -19.01 -1.41
N ILE A 247 18.99 -18.88 -2.69
CA ILE A 247 19.38 -19.85 -3.73
C ILE A 247 20.91 -19.93 -3.84
N TYR A 248 21.62 -18.79 -3.86
CA TYR A 248 23.09 -18.80 -3.89
C TYR A 248 23.70 -19.48 -2.68
N ALA A 249 23.18 -19.25 -1.49
CA ALA A 249 23.65 -19.93 -0.28
C ALA A 249 23.49 -21.46 -0.38
N ARG A 250 22.36 -21.93 -0.90
CA ARG A 250 22.05 -23.36 -1.07
C ARG A 250 22.85 -24.02 -2.20
N THR A 251 23.15 -23.26 -3.27
CA THR A 251 23.85 -23.77 -4.45
C THR A 251 25.38 -23.60 -4.39
N GLY A 252 25.94 -23.40 -3.18
CA GLY A 252 27.39 -23.36 -2.98
C GLY A 252 28.06 -22.05 -3.42
N LYS A 253 27.31 -20.94 -3.48
CA LYS A 253 27.81 -19.60 -3.78
C LYS A 253 27.67 -18.64 -2.58
N PRO A 254 28.23 -19.00 -1.40
CA PRO A 254 28.01 -18.24 -0.18
C PRO A 254 28.55 -16.80 -0.24
N SER A 255 29.60 -16.56 -1.01
CA SER A 255 30.16 -15.20 -1.18
C SER A 255 29.19 -14.27 -1.91
N ASP A 256 28.49 -14.77 -2.94
CA ASP A 256 27.48 -13.98 -3.68
C ASP A 256 26.24 -13.75 -2.80
N ALA A 257 25.81 -14.76 -2.05
CA ALA A 257 24.72 -14.63 -1.07
C ALA A 257 25.05 -13.58 -0.02
N ALA A 258 26.23 -13.63 0.61
CA ALA A 258 26.64 -12.68 1.62
C ALA A 258 26.69 -11.23 1.10
N LYS A 259 27.10 -11.04 -0.16
CA LYS A 259 27.08 -9.71 -0.81
C LYS A 259 25.65 -9.14 -0.89
N ILE A 260 24.70 -9.96 -1.32
CA ILE A 260 23.31 -9.52 -1.46
C ILE A 260 22.68 -9.27 -0.08
N PHE A 261 22.91 -10.14 0.91
CA PHE A 261 22.37 -9.92 2.25
C PHE A 261 22.95 -8.66 2.93
N ARG A 262 24.22 -8.28 2.68
CA ARG A 262 24.77 -7.00 3.13
C ARG A 262 24.04 -5.84 2.47
N GLU A 263 23.85 -5.89 1.16
CA GLU A 263 23.10 -4.88 0.42
C GLU A 263 21.68 -4.71 0.98
N LEU A 264 20.98 -5.82 1.26
CA LEU A 264 19.64 -5.80 1.83
C LEU A 264 19.62 -5.25 3.26
N ALA A 265 20.64 -5.54 4.07
CA ALA A 265 20.77 -5.00 5.42
C ALA A 265 20.92 -3.48 5.44
N ASP A 266 21.44 -2.87 4.37
CA ASP A 266 21.59 -1.42 4.25
C ASP A 266 20.33 -0.74 3.65
N LYS A 267 19.37 -1.52 3.15
CA LYS A 267 18.09 -1.03 2.61
C LYS A 267 17.04 -0.96 3.71
N HIS A 268 16.22 0.09 3.66
CA HIS A 268 15.05 0.23 4.54
C HIS A 268 13.83 -0.44 3.87
N SER A 269 13.76 -1.77 3.97
CA SER A 269 12.64 -2.55 3.46
C SER A 269 11.74 -3.01 4.60
N VAL A 270 10.42 -2.95 4.38
CA VAL A 270 9.42 -3.43 5.34
C VAL A 270 9.31 -4.96 5.26
N ILE A 271 9.42 -5.52 4.06
CA ILE A 271 9.23 -6.96 3.81
C ILE A 271 10.50 -7.75 4.13
N VAL A 272 11.69 -7.19 3.84
CA VAL A 272 12.98 -7.75 4.22
C VAL A 272 13.66 -6.82 5.22
N PRO A 273 13.25 -6.87 6.50
CA PRO A 273 13.78 -5.97 7.50
C PRO A 273 15.26 -6.24 7.80
N ARG A 274 15.98 -5.18 8.13
CA ARG A 274 17.43 -5.22 8.43
C ARG A 274 17.86 -6.38 9.35
N PRO A 275 17.19 -6.64 10.50
CA PRO A 275 17.61 -7.73 11.37
C PRO A 275 17.51 -9.11 10.69
N LEU A 276 16.53 -9.33 9.79
CA LEU A 276 16.43 -10.56 9.02
C LEU A 276 17.60 -10.68 8.04
N ALA A 277 17.90 -9.64 7.29
CA ALA A 277 19.02 -9.63 6.35
C ALA A 277 20.36 -9.87 7.04
N LEU A 278 20.58 -9.26 8.23
CA LEU A 278 21.78 -9.49 9.05
C LEU A 278 21.84 -10.94 9.57
N LEU A 279 20.71 -11.52 9.98
CA LEU A 279 20.68 -12.90 10.45
C LEU A 279 21.12 -13.87 9.36
N GLU A 280 20.54 -13.71 8.15
CA GLU A 280 20.90 -14.56 7.01
C GLU A 280 22.35 -14.33 6.56
N LEU A 281 22.85 -13.11 6.62
CA LEU A 281 24.27 -12.81 6.42
C LEU A 281 25.15 -13.59 7.41
N GLY A 282 24.83 -13.55 8.71
CA GLY A 282 25.53 -14.30 9.74
C GLY A 282 25.48 -15.82 9.48
N ASN A 283 24.33 -16.36 9.10
CA ASN A 283 24.13 -17.77 8.77
C ASN A 283 25.00 -18.23 7.59
N VAL A 284 25.10 -17.43 6.54
CA VAL A 284 25.94 -17.71 5.37
C VAL A 284 27.43 -17.61 5.72
N LEU A 285 27.83 -16.58 6.45
CA LEU A 285 29.21 -16.36 6.84
C LEU A 285 29.72 -17.39 7.85
N ARG A 286 28.85 -18.00 8.64
CA ARG A 286 29.24 -18.94 9.69
C ARG A 286 30.13 -20.09 9.17
N GLN A 287 29.90 -20.55 7.95
CA GLN A 287 30.70 -21.63 7.35
C GLN A 287 31.96 -21.13 6.66
N THR A 288 31.95 -19.91 6.12
CA THR A 288 33.03 -19.35 5.29
C THR A 288 33.95 -18.40 6.06
N ASN A 289 33.42 -17.62 6.98
CA ASN A 289 34.13 -16.66 7.79
C ASN A 289 33.50 -16.52 9.21
N PRO A 290 33.75 -17.52 10.10
CA PRO A 290 33.13 -17.55 11.44
C PRO A 290 33.38 -16.30 12.29
N LYS A 291 34.55 -15.67 12.12
CA LYS A 291 34.90 -14.45 12.85
C LYS A 291 34.00 -13.27 12.45
N GLU A 292 33.76 -13.09 11.17
CA GLU A 292 32.88 -12.05 10.65
C GLU A 292 31.42 -12.36 11.03
N ALA A 293 30.99 -13.62 10.92
CA ALA A 293 29.66 -14.05 11.34
C ALA A 293 29.39 -13.70 12.82
N ALA A 294 30.35 -13.95 13.72
CA ALA A 294 30.21 -13.58 15.12
C ALA A 294 30.02 -12.05 15.29
N GLY A 295 30.74 -11.25 14.52
CA GLY A 295 30.55 -9.79 14.52
C GLY A 295 29.15 -9.36 14.07
N VAL A 296 28.61 -10.00 13.04
CA VAL A 296 27.25 -9.73 12.55
C VAL A 296 26.18 -10.14 13.58
N TYR A 297 26.31 -11.29 14.22
CA TYR A 297 25.39 -11.70 15.29
C TYR A 297 25.45 -10.76 16.50
N GLN A 298 26.64 -10.31 16.91
CA GLN A 298 26.80 -9.31 17.97
C GLN A 298 26.16 -7.97 17.59
N GLN A 299 26.24 -7.59 16.33
CA GLN A 299 25.57 -6.40 15.82
C GLN A 299 24.06 -6.50 15.96
N ILE A 300 23.45 -7.65 15.60
CA ILE A 300 22.01 -7.90 15.79
C ILE A 300 21.62 -7.72 17.25
N LYS A 301 22.37 -8.32 18.20
CA LYS A 301 22.12 -8.19 19.63
C LYS A 301 22.20 -6.77 20.14
N LYS A 302 23.11 -5.97 19.61
CA LYS A 302 23.27 -4.56 19.98
C LYS A 302 22.17 -3.68 19.39
N GLU A 303 21.81 -3.87 18.12
CA GLU A 303 20.84 -3.02 17.42
C GLU A 303 19.38 -3.43 17.73
N PHE A 304 19.12 -4.72 18.00
CA PHE A 304 17.77 -5.30 18.14
C PHE A 304 17.66 -6.24 19.36
N PRO A 305 18.00 -5.79 20.59
CA PRO A 305 18.17 -6.66 21.77
C PRO A 305 16.89 -7.45 22.11
N ASP A 306 15.71 -6.85 21.97
CA ASP A 306 14.42 -7.42 22.38
C ASP A 306 13.69 -8.16 21.26
N SER A 307 14.37 -8.49 20.15
CA SER A 307 13.76 -9.16 19.00
C SER A 307 13.95 -10.69 19.06
N ALA A 308 12.98 -11.43 18.54
CA ALA A 308 13.11 -12.90 18.36
C ALA A 308 14.33 -13.26 17.46
N ILE A 309 14.78 -12.33 16.62
CA ILE A 309 15.97 -12.49 15.78
C ILE A 309 17.24 -12.41 16.63
N SER A 310 17.26 -11.64 17.72
CA SER A 310 18.38 -11.59 18.67
C SER A 310 18.62 -12.95 19.34
N GLU A 311 17.55 -13.66 19.70
CA GLU A 311 17.67 -15.03 20.23
C GLU A 311 18.24 -16.02 19.20
N GLN A 312 17.91 -15.81 17.92
CA GLN A 312 18.49 -16.64 16.83
C GLN A 312 19.96 -16.31 16.61
N ALA A 313 20.36 -15.05 16.77
CA ALA A 313 21.76 -14.63 16.72
C ALA A 313 22.57 -15.25 17.88
N ASP A 314 22.00 -15.37 19.10
CA ASP A 314 22.65 -16.07 20.21
C ASP A 314 22.91 -17.53 19.87
N ARG A 315 21.91 -18.25 19.35
CA ARG A 315 22.11 -19.64 18.88
C ARG A 315 23.18 -19.73 17.78
N GLY A 316 23.25 -18.72 16.91
CA GLY A 316 24.30 -18.60 15.89
C GLY A 316 25.70 -18.48 16.52
N LEU A 317 25.87 -17.63 17.55
CA LEU A 317 27.11 -17.46 18.31
C LEU A 317 27.55 -18.75 19.02
N ASP A 318 26.62 -19.46 19.67
CA ASP A 318 26.89 -20.72 20.35
C ASP A 318 27.45 -21.82 19.41
N THR A 319 27.06 -21.78 18.15
CA THR A 319 27.56 -22.71 17.13
C THR A 319 28.97 -22.39 16.62
N ILE A 320 29.42 -21.13 16.80
CA ILE A 320 30.74 -20.65 16.39
C ILE A 320 31.75 -20.78 17.54
N ALA A 321 31.28 -20.67 18.80
CA ALA A 321 32.14 -20.79 19.97
C ALA A 321 32.81 -22.18 19.97
N PRO A 322 34.12 -22.25 20.21
CA PRO A 322 34.79 -23.56 20.36
C PRO A 322 34.13 -24.31 21.49
N LYS A 323 33.68 -25.52 21.24
CA LYS A 323 33.20 -26.46 22.28
C LYS A 323 34.37 -26.72 23.20
N SER A 324 34.37 -26.10 24.42
CA SER A 324 35.32 -26.34 25.50
C SER A 324 35.22 -27.76 26.02
#